data_d71bd745bcd682551e697d292a1fc648
#
_entry.id   d71bd745bcd682551e697d292a1fc648
#
_cell.length_a   1.000
_cell.length_b   1.000
_cell.length_c   1.000
_cell.angle_alpha   90.00
_cell.angle_beta   90.00
_cell.angle_gamma   90.00
#
_symmetry.space_group_name_H-M   'P 1'
#
loop_
_entity.id
_entity.type
_entity.pdbx_description
1 polymer ?
#
loop_
_entity_poly.entity_id
_entity_poly.type
_entity_poly.pdbx_seq_one_letter_code
_entity_poly.pdbx_strand_id
1 'polypeptide(L)' 'MGEQEVVVPLVVVKMLEGRSVEQKRRLVRELTNVVMKYTGATEDQVDVMIEDYSKENWAKAGVLFYDK' A
#
# COMPACT_ATOMS: atom_id res chain seq x y z
N MET A 1 11.36 -6.82 -27.30
CA MET A 1 11.22 -6.49 -26.95
C MET A 1 10.84 -5.89 -26.45
N GLY A 2 10.60 -5.76 -26.50
CA GLY A 2 10.30 -5.21 -26.01
C GLY A 2 9.70 -4.84 -25.47
N GLU A 3 9.61 -4.92 -25.38
CA GLU A 3 9.04 -4.60 -24.90
C GLU A 3 8.78 -4.20 -23.94
N GLN A 4 8.74 -3.90 -23.76
CA GLN A 4 8.39 -3.48 -22.97
C GLN A 4 7.81 -3.27 -22.17
N GLU A 5 8.30 -3.04 -22.16
CA GLU A 5 7.55 -3.21 -21.26
C GLU A 5 7.04 -2.17 -20.49
N VAL A 6 5.95 -2.13 -20.19
CA VAL A 6 5.40 -1.12 -19.34
C VAL A 6 5.59 -1.56 -17.93
N VAL A 7 6.42 -0.88 -17.19
CA VAL A 7 6.63 -1.18 -15.79
C VAL A 7 5.81 -0.17 -15.02
N VAL A 8 4.74 -0.64 -14.42
CA VAL A 8 3.89 0.23 -13.60
C VAL A 8 3.65 -0.55 -12.31
N PRO A 9 4.64 -0.60 -11.41
CA PRO A 9 4.43 -1.32 -10.16
C PRO A 9 3.40 -0.61 -9.30
N LEU A 10 2.47 -1.38 -8.77
CA LEU A 10 1.43 -0.90 -7.88
C LEU A 10 1.49 -1.67 -6.58
N VAL A 11 1.54 -0.96 -5.47
CA VAL A 11 1.47 -1.56 -4.13
C VAL A 11 0.15 -1.14 -3.51
N VAL A 12 -0.58 -2.10 -2.98
CA VAL A 12 -1.83 -1.81 -2.29
C VAL A 12 -1.66 -2.22 -0.84
N VAL A 13 -1.91 -1.28 0.07
CA VAL A 13 -1.83 -1.54 1.51
C VAL A 13 -3.24 -1.46 2.06
N LYS A 14 -3.74 -2.57 2.57
CA LYS A 14 -5.03 -2.61 3.24
C LYS A 14 -4.78 -2.61 4.74
N MET A 15 -5.41 -1.70 5.44
CA MET A 15 -5.16 -1.54 6.87
C MET A 15 -6.40 -1.04 7.58
N LEU A 16 -6.43 -1.23 8.88
CA LEU A 16 -7.48 -0.63 9.69
C LEU A 16 -7.25 0.88 9.73
N GLU A 17 -8.34 1.61 9.76
CA GLU A 17 -8.29 3.07 9.87
C GLU A 17 -7.64 3.49 11.18
N GLY A 18 -7.19 4.72 11.26
CA GLY A 18 -6.61 5.28 12.46
C GLY A 18 -5.19 5.78 12.34
N ARG A 19 -4.56 5.55 11.20
CA ARG A 19 -3.22 6.10 10.98
C ARG A 19 -3.33 7.54 10.51
N SER A 20 -2.41 8.38 10.97
CA SER A 20 -2.41 9.78 10.58
C SER A 20 -1.94 9.96 9.15
N VAL A 21 -2.24 11.11 8.58
CA VAL A 21 -1.75 11.45 7.25
C VAL A 21 -0.23 11.46 7.23
N GLU A 22 0.38 11.92 8.31
CA GLU A 22 1.84 11.94 8.39
C GLU A 22 2.43 10.53 8.37
N GLN A 23 1.81 9.59 9.08
CA GLN A 23 2.26 8.20 9.04
C GLN A 23 2.11 7.64 7.64
N LYS A 24 1.04 7.97 6.95
CA LYS A 24 0.81 7.50 5.59
C LYS A 24 1.83 8.10 4.62
N ARG A 25 2.19 9.37 4.79
CA ARG A 25 3.22 10.00 3.97
C ARG A 25 4.54 9.25 4.06
N ARG A 26 4.92 8.87 5.26
CA ARG A 26 6.16 8.12 5.46
C ARG A 26 6.07 6.72 4.88
N LEU A 27 4.93 6.08 5.08
CA LEU A 27 4.72 4.73 4.58
C LEU A 27 4.86 4.68 3.05
N VAL A 28 4.18 5.59 2.35
CA VAL A 28 4.24 5.57 0.88
C VAL A 28 5.63 5.94 0.38
N ARG A 29 6.35 6.80 1.10
CA ARG A 29 7.73 7.13 0.71
C ARG A 29 8.64 5.92 0.82
N GLU A 30 8.56 5.19 1.93
CA GLU A 30 9.40 4.02 2.13
C GLU A 30 9.05 2.89 1.16
N LEU A 31 7.76 2.67 0.94
CA LEU A 31 7.34 1.64 -0.01
C LEU A 31 7.81 1.97 -1.43
N THR A 32 7.69 3.22 -1.83
CA THR A 32 8.17 3.65 -3.14
C THR A 32 9.67 3.39 -3.27
N ASN A 33 10.44 3.73 -2.25
CA ASN A 33 11.89 3.53 -2.27
C ASN A 33 12.24 2.05 -2.43
N VAL A 34 11.54 1.18 -1.70
CA VAL A 34 11.80 -0.25 -1.76
C VAL A 34 11.48 -0.80 -3.16
N VAL A 35 10.35 -0.38 -3.72
CA VAL A 35 9.94 -0.84 -5.05
C VAL A 35 10.97 -0.40 -6.09
N MET A 36 11.40 0.86 -6.03
CA MET A 36 12.40 1.38 -6.96
C MET A 36 13.69 0.57 -6.87
N LYS A 37 14.09 0.23 -5.65
CA LYS A 37 15.34 -0.48 -5.40
C LYS A 37 15.36 -1.86 -6.06
N TYR A 38 14.24 -2.56 -6.00
CA TYR A 38 14.21 -3.95 -6.44
C TYR A 38 13.61 -4.16 -7.83
N THR A 39 12.91 -3.18 -8.38
CA THR A 39 12.34 -3.33 -9.72
C THR A 39 13.05 -2.49 -10.76
N GLY A 40 13.80 -1.50 -10.34
CA GLY A 40 14.42 -0.57 -11.27
C GLY A 40 13.46 0.50 -11.79
N ALA A 41 12.23 0.53 -11.27
CA ALA A 41 11.27 1.55 -11.69
C ALA A 41 11.73 2.92 -11.20
N THR A 42 11.33 3.96 -11.93
CA THR A 42 11.58 5.33 -11.51
C THR A 42 10.47 5.75 -10.54
N GLU A 43 10.72 6.83 -9.81
CA GLU A 43 9.80 7.29 -8.77
C GLU A 43 8.40 7.53 -9.31
N ASP A 44 8.32 8.14 -10.49
CA ASP A 44 7.04 8.47 -11.10
C ASP A 44 6.29 7.26 -11.66
N GLN A 45 6.93 6.09 -11.69
CA GLN A 45 6.28 4.87 -12.17
C GLN A 45 5.65 4.06 -11.04
N VAL A 46 5.96 4.37 -9.79
CA VAL A 46 5.49 3.58 -8.64
C VAL A 46 4.22 4.19 -8.09
N ASP A 47 3.16 3.40 -8.08
CA ASP A 47 1.91 3.79 -7.43
C ASP A 47 1.76 3.05 -6.12
N VAL A 48 1.27 3.74 -5.10
CA VAL A 48 0.95 3.15 -3.82
C VAL A 48 -0.46 3.58 -3.45
N MET A 49 -1.32 2.63 -3.18
CA MET A 49 -2.68 2.91 -2.76
C MET A 49 -2.88 2.40 -1.35
N ILE A 50 -3.52 3.21 -0.52
CA ILE A 50 -3.85 2.84 0.85
C ILE A 50 -5.36 2.73 0.95
N GLU A 51 -5.81 1.59 1.45
CA GLU A 51 -7.24 1.35 1.66
C GLU A 51 -7.47 1.19 3.16
N ASP A 52 -8.16 2.17 3.73
CA ASP A 52 -8.51 2.14 5.15
C ASP A 52 -9.84 1.41 5.33
N TYR A 53 -9.89 0.57 6.35
CA TYR A 53 -11.11 -0.17 6.68
C TYR A 53 -11.49 0.12 8.12
N SER A 54 -12.79 0.27 8.34
CA SER A 54 -13.30 0.40 9.70
C SER A 54 -13.25 -0.96 10.40
N LYS A 55 -13.30 -0.94 11.72
CA LYS A 55 -13.27 -2.17 12.50
C LYS A 55 -14.46 -3.06 12.22
N GLU A 56 -15.58 -2.49 11.78
CA GLU A 56 -16.77 -3.28 11.46
C GLU A 56 -16.66 -3.98 10.11
N ASN A 57 -15.60 -3.70 9.36
CA ASN A 57 -15.39 -4.29 8.05
C ASN A 57 -14.18 -5.20 7.98
N TRP A 58 -13.62 -5.57 9.12
CA TRP A 58 -12.43 -6.42 9.16
C TRP A 58 -12.61 -7.49 10.23
N ALA A 59 -12.59 -8.73 9.81
CA ALA A 59 -12.73 -9.86 10.73
C ALA A 59 -11.47 -10.71 10.68
N LYS A 60 -11.19 -11.35 11.81
CA LYS A 60 -10.11 -12.31 11.92
C LYS A 60 -10.62 -13.48 12.74
N ALA A 61 -10.43 -14.69 12.22
CA ALA A 61 -10.91 -15.91 12.87
C ALA A 61 -12.42 -15.84 13.18
N GLY A 62 -13.17 -15.21 12.28
CA GLY A 62 -14.63 -15.13 12.41
C GLY A 62 -15.13 -14.06 13.36
N VAL A 63 -14.24 -13.20 13.87
CA VAL A 63 -14.63 -12.15 14.82
C VAL A 63 -14.26 -10.79 14.25
N LEU A 64 -15.21 -9.89 14.20
CA LEU A 64 -14.95 -8.53 13.75
C LEU A 64 -14.03 -7.82 14.75
N PHE A 65 -13.13 -7.00 14.24
CA PHE A 65 -12.29 -6.17 15.11
C PHE A 65 -13.12 -5.22 15.96
N TYR A 66 -14.31 -4.86 15.46
CA TYR A 66 -15.25 -4.05 16.22
C TYR A 66 -15.63 -4.70 17.56
N ASP A 67 -15.67 -6.03 17.59
CA ASP A 67 -16.08 -6.80 18.75
C ASP A 67 -14.93 -7.24 19.65
N LYS A 68 -13.75 -6.76 19.39
CA LYS A 68 -12.57 -7.15 20.20
C LYS A 68 -12.25 -6.12 21.25
#